data_0f96c894c009f3cf3f3a59745c13148c
#
_entry.id   0f96c894c009f3cf3f3a59745c13148c
#
_cell.length_a   1.000
_cell.length_b   1.000
_cell.length_c   1.000
_cell.angle_alpha   90.00
_cell.angle_beta   90.00
_cell.angle_gamma   90.00
#
_symmetry.space_group_name_H-M   'P 1'
#
loop_
_entity.id
_entity.type
_entity.pdbx_description
1 polymer ?
#
loop_
_entity_poly.entity_id
_entity_poly.type
_entity_poly.pdbx_seq_one_letter_code
_entity_poly.pdbx_strand_id
1 'polypeptide(L)'
;MTQIRTDLALEAAENLQAGGPAAGELSGVVTRTERRQGVSVTEVRILDETGARALGKPVGRYVTMELESQPFSQQAACLASLLAELLPRGPVLTAGIGNRDMTCDAIGPTAVDHLLVTRHLVRSGQEPFRGMGELSALCTEVLGRTGMETCELIRAAAGAVRPAAVVAVDALAARSPRRLCRTVQLSDTGLIPGSGVGSHRTAVDRETVGVPVIAVGVPTVIDGAALDSGTEAAPQGLYVTPRDIDRQVRQLGRLLGYGISLAVQPGLTAEDLAALAE
;
A
#
# COMPACT_ATOMS: atom_id res chain seq x y z
N MET A 1 -24.63 1.58 16.44
CA MET A 1 -24.22 1.34 15.02
C MET A 1 -22.75 1.00 15.02
N THR A 2 -22.39 -0.21 14.62
CA THR A 2 -20.97 -0.61 14.51
C THR A 2 -20.34 0.22 13.38
N GLN A 3 -19.30 0.99 13.68
CA GLN A 3 -18.62 1.81 12.67
C GLN A 3 -17.86 0.86 11.73
N ILE A 4 -18.28 0.79 10.46
CA ILE A 4 -17.58 0.01 9.43
C ILE A 4 -16.20 0.62 9.23
N ARG A 5 -15.16 -0.20 9.43
CA ARG A 5 -13.75 0.23 9.35
C ARG A 5 -13.30 0.31 7.90
N THR A 6 -12.34 1.18 7.63
CA THR A 6 -11.64 1.28 6.35
C THR A 6 -10.19 1.72 6.58
N ASP A 7 -9.28 1.13 5.81
CA ASP A 7 -7.89 1.58 5.75
C ASP A 7 -7.69 2.72 4.74
N LEU A 8 -8.68 2.98 3.87
CA LEU A 8 -8.59 3.99 2.83
C LEU A 8 -8.91 5.39 3.37
N ALA A 9 -7.96 6.32 3.28
CA ALA A 9 -8.16 7.72 3.69
C ALA A 9 -9.21 8.43 2.85
N LEU A 10 -9.31 8.08 1.57
CA LEU A 10 -10.32 8.61 0.67
C LEU A 10 -11.74 8.23 1.14
N GLU A 11 -11.97 6.97 1.54
CA GLU A 11 -13.28 6.55 2.09
C GLU A 11 -13.60 7.24 3.42
N ALA A 12 -12.59 7.45 4.28
CA ALA A 12 -12.78 8.18 5.51
C ALA A 12 -13.21 9.63 5.26
N ALA A 13 -12.60 10.31 4.28
CA ALA A 13 -12.95 11.66 3.88
C ALA A 13 -14.37 11.75 3.27
N GLU A 14 -14.72 10.84 2.35
CA GLU A 14 -16.04 10.77 1.73
C GLU A 14 -17.16 10.52 2.75
N ASN A 15 -16.92 9.67 3.75
CA ASN A 15 -17.89 9.39 4.81
C ASN A 15 -18.23 10.62 5.65
N LEU A 16 -17.22 11.43 5.97
CA LEU A 16 -17.44 12.66 6.73
C LEU A 16 -18.20 13.71 5.91
N GLN A 17 -17.91 13.80 4.62
CA GLN A 17 -18.63 14.71 3.71
C GLN A 17 -20.09 14.28 3.51
N ALA A 18 -20.38 12.98 3.47
CA ALA A 18 -21.75 12.47 3.30
C ALA A 18 -22.61 12.58 4.57
N GLY A 19 -22.01 12.64 5.77
CA GLY A 19 -22.70 12.68 7.06
C GLY A 19 -22.97 14.05 7.65
N GLY A 20 -22.48 15.14 7.03
CA GLY A 20 -22.60 16.52 7.56
C GLY A 20 -23.64 17.36 6.82
N PRO A 21 -24.20 18.39 7.51
CA PRO A 21 -25.04 19.41 6.88
C PRO A 21 -24.16 20.35 6.04
N ALA A 22 -24.27 20.26 4.73
CA ALA A 22 -23.57 21.03 3.71
C ALA A 22 -22.10 20.59 3.46
N ALA A 23 -21.77 20.45 2.18
CA ALA A 23 -20.43 20.19 1.64
C ALA A 23 -19.44 21.31 2.07
N GLY A 24 -18.98 21.25 3.33
CA GLY A 24 -17.95 22.13 3.89
C GLY A 24 -16.59 21.46 3.75
N GLU A 25 -15.56 22.25 3.46
CA GLU A 25 -14.18 21.82 3.54
C GLU A 25 -13.90 21.26 4.95
N LEU A 26 -13.43 20.03 5.02
CA LEU A 26 -13.00 19.43 6.29
C LEU A 26 -11.79 20.22 6.79
N SER A 27 -11.93 20.85 7.96
CA SER A 27 -10.82 21.60 8.57
C SER A 27 -9.61 20.67 8.77
N GLY A 28 -8.44 21.14 8.30
CA GLY A 28 -7.20 20.35 8.38
C GLY A 28 -7.08 19.22 7.36
N VAL A 29 -7.98 19.15 6.36
CA VAL A 29 -7.92 18.13 5.29
C VAL A 29 -8.10 18.78 3.93
N VAL A 30 -7.24 18.45 2.99
CA VAL A 30 -7.34 18.85 1.58
C VAL A 30 -7.43 17.62 0.71
N THR A 31 -8.42 17.59 -0.18
CA THR A 31 -8.57 16.52 -1.17
C THR A 31 -8.43 17.09 -2.57
N ARG A 32 -7.60 16.47 -3.39
CA ARG A 32 -7.37 16.83 -4.78
C ARG A 32 -7.41 15.60 -5.66
N THR A 33 -8.15 15.68 -6.76
CA THR A 33 -8.20 14.62 -7.78
C THR A 33 -7.58 15.13 -9.09
N GLU A 34 -6.75 14.31 -9.71
CA GLU A 34 -6.14 14.61 -11.01
C GLU A 34 -6.03 13.33 -11.85
N ARG A 35 -5.73 13.46 -13.14
CA ARG A 35 -5.36 12.32 -13.99
C ARG A 35 -3.86 12.34 -14.25
N ARG A 36 -3.21 11.20 -13.95
CA ARG A 36 -1.79 10.96 -14.24
C ARG A 36 -1.67 9.77 -15.20
N GLN A 37 -1.05 9.97 -16.34
CA GLN A 37 -0.91 8.90 -17.35
C GLN A 37 -2.24 8.21 -17.69
N GLY A 38 -3.34 8.97 -17.70
CA GLY A 38 -4.68 8.45 -17.94
C GLY A 38 -5.35 7.79 -16.73
N VAL A 39 -4.65 7.60 -15.61
CA VAL A 39 -5.13 7.00 -14.37
C VAL A 39 -5.71 8.08 -13.45
N SER A 40 -6.85 7.82 -12.83
CA SER A 40 -7.45 8.69 -11.80
C SER A 40 -6.65 8.54 -10.50
N VAL A 41 -6.19 9.67 -9.96
CA VAL A 41 -5.40 9.74 -8.72
C VAL A 41 -6.03 10.78 -7.80
N THR A 42 -6.38 10.38 -6.59
CA THR A 42 -6.90 11.27 -5.56
C THR A 42 -5.93 11.33 -4.39
N GLU A 43 -5.45 12.53 -4.08
CA GLU A 43 -4.65 12.80 -2.88
C GLU A 43 -5.54 13.35 -1.78
N VAL A 44 -5.49 12.75 -0.60
CA VAL A 44 -6.03 13.26 0.66
C VAL A 44 -4.85 13.67 1.51
N ARG A 45 -4.75 14.95 1.83
CA ARG A 45 -3.69 15.52 2.68
C ARG A 45 -4.26 15.91 4.01
N ILE A 46 -3.78 15.30 5.07
CA ILE A 46 -4.09 15.65 6.45
C ILE A 46 -3.02 16.63 6.92
N LEU A 47 -3.41 17.86 7.23
CA LEU A 47 -2.49 18.96 7.46
C LEU A 47 -2.14 19.16 8.94
N ASP A 48 -3.04 18.79 9.84
CA ASP A 48 -2.92 19.04 11.26
C ASP A 48 -3.69 18.00 12.11
N GLU A 49 -3.56 18.13 13.44
CA GLU A 49 -4.21 17.26 14.41
C GLU A 49 -5.76 17.33 14.36
N THR A 50 -6.34 18.40 13.84
CA THR A 50 -7.80 18.51 13.67
C THR A 50 -8.25 17.57 12.57
N GLY A 51 -7.58 17.60 11.42
CA GLY A 51 -7.80 16.68 10.33
C GLY A 51 -7.49 15.23 10.72
N ALA A 52 -6.41 15.02 11.48
CA ALA A 52 -6.02 13.67 11.95
C ALA A 52 -7.10 13.05 12.83
N ARG A 53 -7.64 13.79 13.78
CA ARG A 53 -8.75 13.34 14.64
C ARG A 53 -10.03 13.09 13.84
N ALA A 54 -10.34 13.98 12.89
CA ALA A 54 -11.54 13.84 12.06
C ALA A 54 -11.51 12.56 11.21
N LEU A 55 -10.37 12.27 10.57
CA LEU A 55 -10.22 11.09 9.69
C LEU A 55 -9.79 9.83 10.45
N GLY A 56 -9.34 9.92 11.70
CA GLY A 56 -8.78 8.81 12.46
C GLY A 56 -7.46 8.28 11.85
N LYS A 57 -6.68 9.16 11.21
CA LYS A 57 -5.43 8.82 10.52
C LYS A 57 -4.35 9.87 10.82
N PRO A 58 -3.07 9.49 10.85
CA PRO A 58 -1.97 10.42 11.08
C PRO A 58 -1.92 11.59 10.09
N VAL A 59 -1.33 12.71 10.50
CA VAL A 59 -0.96 13.82 9.62
C VAL A 59 -0.02 13.33 8.54
N GLY A 60 -0.31 13.63 7.26
CA GLY A 60 0.49 13.18 6.13
C GLY A 60 -0.29 13.11 4.82
N ARG A 61 0.31 12.47 3.84
CA ARG A 61 -0.21 12.31 2.47
C ARG A 61 -0.74 10.90 2.26
N TYR A 62 -1.94 10.83 1.71
CA TYR A 62 -2.59 9.58 1.31
C TYR A 62 -3.01 9.70 -0.15
N VAL A 63 -2.42 8.91 -1.01
CA VAL A 63 -2.65 8.94 -2.45
C VAL A 63 -3.37 7.68 -2.87
N THR A 64 -4.56 7.80 -3.43
CA THR A 64 -5.34 6.67 -3.96
C THR A 64 -5.31 6.71 -5.48
N MET A 65 -4.78 5.66 -6.08
CA MET A 65 -4.76 5.40 -7.50
C MET A 65 -5.89 4.45 -7.86
N GLU A 66 -6.75 4.79 -8.80
CA GLU A 66 -7.87 3.95 -9.25
C GLU A 66 -7.43 3.07 -10.43
N LEU A 67 -7.65 1.75 -10.29
CA LEU A 67 -7.33 0.77 -11.33
C LEU A 67 -8.56 0.57 -12.23
N GLU A 68 -8.58 1.29 -13.32
CA GLU A 68 -9.61 1.20 -14.36
C GLU A 68 -9.12 0.31 -15.54
N SER A 69 -9.53 0.65 -16.75
CA SER A 69 -9.24 -0.11 -17.98
C SER A 69 -7.89 0.24 -18.64
N GLN A 70 -7.00 1.01 -17.97
CA GLN A 70 -5.72 1.39 -18.56
C GLN A 70 -4.80 0.16 -18.73
N PRO A 71 -3.92 0.19 -19.74
CA PRO A 71 -2.88 -0.83 -19.91
C PRO A 71 -2.02 -1.01 -18.65
N PHE A 72 -1.55 -2.22 -18.41
CA PHE A 72 -0.69 -2.55 -17.29
C PHE A 72 0.55 -1.64 -17.19
N SER A 73 1.22 -1.38 -18.32
CA SER A 73 2.41 -0.52 -18.37
C SER A 73 2.10 0.92 -17.91
N GLN A 74 0.94 1.46 -18.27
CA GLN A 74 0.52 2.80 -17.80
C GLN A 74 0.23 2.81 -16.31
N GLN A 75 -0.46 1.78 -15.79
CA GLN A 75 -0.72 1.65 -14.36
C GLN A 75 0.60 1.52 -13.57
N ALA A 76 1.54 0.70 -14.03
CA ALA A 76 2.85 0.52 -13.41
C ALA A 76 3.68 1.82 -13.43
N ALA A 77 3.68 2.53 -14.54
CA ALA A 77 4.38 3.81 -14.67
C ALA A 77 3.73 4.91 -13.79
N CYS A 78 2.40 4.95 -13.69
CA CYS A 78 1.70 5.85 -12.77
C CYS A 78 2.09 5.57 -11.31
N LEU A 79 2.03 4.31 -10.88
CA LEU A 79 2.44 3.90 -9.54
C LEU A 79 3.90 4.26 -9.26
N ALA A 80 4.80 4.02 -10.22
CA ALA A 80 6.21 4.38 -10.11
C ALA A 80 6.41 5.88 -9.91
N SER A 81 5.69 6.71 -10.68
CA SER A 81 5.79 8.17 -10.56
C SER A 81 5.31 8.67 -9.20
N LEU A 82 4.22 8.10 -8.67
CA LEU A 82 3.69 8.43 -7.35
C LEU A 82 4.66 8.03 -6.24
N LEU A 83 5.25 6.84 -6.33
CA LEU A 83 6.27 6.37 -5.38
C LEU A 83 7.52 7.24 -5.42
N ALA A 84 7.99 7.62 -6.61
CA ALA A 84 9.19 8.46 -6.77
C ALA A 84 9.04 9.84 -6.12
N GLU A 85 7.81 10.36 -6.00
CA GLU A 85 7.53 11.62 -5.27
C GLU A 85 7.60 11.47 -3.75
N LEU A 86 7.37 10.25 -3.22
CA LEU A 86 7.37 9.97 -1.79
C LEU A 86 8.72 9.45 -1.30
N LEU A 87 9.47 8.78 -2.18
CA LEU A 87 10.74 8.15 -1.83
C LEU A 87 11.89 9.18 -1.79
N PRO A 88 12.68 9.23 -0.70
CA PRO A 88 13.94 9.94 -0.71
C PRO A 88 14.95 9.24 -1.64
N ARG A 89 15.94 9.97 -2.12
CA ARG A 89 17.05 9.38 -2.88
C ARG A 89 17.87 8.43 -2.03
N GLY A 90 18.22 7.28 -2.56
CA GLY A 90 19.09 6.29 -1.92
C GLY A 90 18.55 4.86 -1.96
N PRO A 91 19.17 3.93 -1.23
CA PRO A 91 18.76 2.54 -1.18
C PRO A 91 17.34 2.37 -0.62
N VAL A 92 16.56 1.45 -1.19
CA VAL A 92 15.20 1.15 -0.75
C VAL A 92 15.12 -0.30 -0.26
N LEU A 93 14.41 -0.50 0.83
CA LEU A 93 14.02 -1.82 1.34
C LEU A 93 12.51 -1.98 1.17
N THR A 94 12.08 -2.99 0.43
CA THR A 94 10.66 -3.35 0.34
C THR A 94 10.35 -4.46 1.33
N ALA A 95 9.31 -4.27 2.14
CA ALA A 95 8.78 -5.26 3.07
C ALA A 95 7.39 -5.70 2.62
N GLY A 96 7.26 -6.95 2.18
CA GLY A 96 5.97 -7.58 1.91
C GLY A 96 5.39 -8.15 3.20
N ILE A 97 4.26 -7.57 3.64
CA ILE A 97 3.56 -7.93 4.87
C ILE A 97 2.37 -8.83 4.49
N GLY A 98 2.03 -9.77 5.36
CA GLY A 98 0.88 -10.64 5.21
C GLY A 98 1.24 -12.12 5.11
N ASN A 99 0.21 -12.95 5.16
CA ASN A 99 0.31 -14.40 5.14
C ASN A 99 0.19 -14.93 3.71
N ARG A 100 1.25 -15.53 3.21
CA ARG A 100 1.31 -16.11 1.85
C ARG A 100 0.27 -17.23 1.65
N ASP A 101 -0.08 -17.95 2.69
CA ASP A 101 -1.03 -19.07 2.64
C ASP A 101 -2.50 -18.61 2.73
N MET A 102 -2.74 -17.32 3.00
CA MET A 102 -4.05 -16.71 3.03
C MET A 102 -4.20 -15.76 1.84
N THR A 103 -4.87 -16.20 0.78
CA THR A 103 -4.88 -15.49 -0.51
C THR A 103 -5.21 -14.00 -0.41
N CYS A 104 -6.21 -13.62 0.38
CA CYS A 104 -6.58 -12.21 0.53
C CYS A 104 -5.55 -11.40 1.35
N ASP A 105 -4.60 -12.04 2.02
CA ASP A 105 -3.54 -11.43 2.80
C ASP A 105 -2.16 -11.56 2.12
N ALA A 106 -2.11 -12.16 0.93
CA ALA A 106 -0.86 -12.49 0.24
C ALA A 106 -0.32 -11.38 -0.69
N ILE A 107 -0.91 -10.18 -0.70
CA ILE A 107 -0.53 -9.12 -1.65
C ILE A 107 0.91 -8.65 -1.45
N GLY A 108 1.36 -8.46 -0.20
CA GLY A 108 2.72 -8.06 0.11
C GLY A 108 3.76 -9.08 -0.33
N PRO A 109 3.66 -10.35 0.10
CA PRO A 109 4.54 -11.42 -0.40
C PRO A 109 4.53 -11.57 -1.92
N THR A 110 3.36 -11.46 -2.56
CA THR A 110 3.25 -11.54 -4.02
C THR A 110 3.92 -10.35 -4.72
N ALA A 111 3.85 -9.16 -4.14
CA ALA A 111 4.57 -8.00 -4.69
C ALA A 111 6.09 -8.21 -4.62
N VAL A 112 6.60 -8.76 -3.53
CA VAL A 112 8.04 -9.08 -3.38
C VAL A 112 8.51 -10.07 -4.45
N ASP A 113 7.70 -11.07 -4.82
CA ASP A 113 8.05 -12.05 -5.85
C ASP A 113 8.25 -11.43 -7.25
N HIS A 114 7.74 -10.22 -7.46
CA HIS A 114 7.82 -9.49 -8.73
C HIS A 114 8.77 -8.28 -8.69
N LEU A 115 9.59 -8.14 -7.66
CA LEU A 115 10.58 -7.06 -7.55
C LEU A 115 11.86 -7.39 -8.32
N LEU A 116 12.41 -6.40 -8.99
CA LEU A 116 13.79 -6.43 -9.47
C LEU A 116 14.74 -6.05 -8.33
N VAL A 117 15.18 -7.04 -7.55
CA VAL A 117 16.12 -6.84 -6.44
C VAL A 117 17.53 -6.62 -6.98
N THR A 118 18.11 -5.45 -6.72
CA THR A 118 19.37 -4.98 -7.34
C THR A 118 20.50 -4.73 -6.36
N ARG A 119 20.23 -4.66 -5.05
CA ARG A 119 21.25 -4.29 -4.04
C ARG A 119 22.56 -5.10 -4.16
N HIS A 120 22.48 -6.40 -4.35
CA HIS A 120 23.65 -7.27 -4.50
C HIS A 120 24.43 -7.01 -5.80
N LEU A 121 23.72 -6.68 -6.89
CA LEU A 121 24.31 -6.35 -8.18
C LEU A 121 25.04 -5.00 -8.13
N VAL A 122 24.38 -3.98 -7.60
CA VAL A 122 24.98 -2.63 -7.44
C VAL A 122 26.24 -2.68 -6.57
N ARG A 123 26.18 -3.43 -5.46
CA ARG A 123 27.30 -3.58 -4.53
C ARG A 123 28.45 -4.43 -5.07
N SER A 124 28.23 -5.23 -6.11
CA SER A 124 29.31 -5.92 -6.81
C SER A 124 30.24 -4.95 -7.56
N GLY A 125 29.78 -3.73 -7.85
CA GLY A 125 30.49 -2.71 -8.59
C GLY A 125 30.75 -3.04 -10.06
N GLN A 126 30.13 -4.12 -10.58
CA GLN A 126 30.30 -4.56 -11.96
C GLN A 126 29.39 -3.81 -12.92
N GLU A 127 29.84 -3.58 -14.15
CA GLU A 127 29.00 -3.16 -15.26
C GLU A 127 28.11 -4.33 -15.72
N PRO A 128 26.85 -4.13 -16.13
CA PRO A 128 26.19 -2.81 -16.35
C PRO A 128 25.43 -2.27 -15.13
N PHE A 129 25.63 -2.80 -13.92
CA PHE A 129 24.82 -2.49 -12.73
C PHE A 129 25.20 -1.19 -12.03
N ARG A 130 26.32 -0.56 -12.44
CA ARG A 130 26.71 0.75 -11.93
C ARG A 130 25.67 1.80 -12.29
N GLY A 131 25.22 2.56 -11.29
CA GLY A 131 24.22 3.61 -11.48
C GLY A 131 22.77 3.13 -11.35
N MET A 132 22.51 1.82 -11.19
CA MET A 132 21.19 1.34 -10.80
C MET A 132 20.87 1.72 -9.35
N GLY A 133 19.59 1.91 -9.05
CA GLY A 133 19.13 2.09 -7.67
C GLY A 133 19.28 0.80 -6.86
N GLU A 134 19.67 0.91 -5.58
CA GLU A 134 19.74 -0.25 -4.69
C GLU A 134 18.36 -0.60 -4.17
N LEU A 135 17.80 -1.75 -4.59
CA LEU A 135 16.55 -2.32 -4.09
C LEU A 135 16.81 -3.66 -3.40
N SER A 136 16.34 -3.80 -2.18
CA SER A 136 16.32 -5.04 -1.41
C SER A 136 14.91 -5.35 -0.93
N ALA A 137 14.62 -6.61 -0.59
CA ALA A 137 13.29 -7.01 -0.18
C ALA A 137 13.33 -8.10 0.91
N LEU A 138 12.24 -8.17 1.70
CA LEU A 138 11.93 -9.26 2.59
C LEU A 138 10.41 -9.48 2.66
N CYS A 139 9.99 -10.70 3.01
CA CYS A 139 8.64 -10.99 3.47
C CYS A 139 8.69 -11.16 5.00
N THR A 140 7.74 -10.52 5.71
CA THR A 140 7.75 -10.52 7.19
C THR A 140 6.90 -11.64 7.78
N GLU A 141 5.99 -12.23 6.99
CA GLU A 141 4.94 -13.09 7.51
C GLU A 141 4.07 -12.37 8.56
N VAL A 142 3.26 -13.12 9.30
CA VAL A 142 2.38 -12.60 10.33
C VAL A 142 2.84 -13.04 11.73
N LEU A 143 2.48 -12.26 12.76
CA LEU A 143 2.87 -12.53 14.16
C LEU A 143 2.55 -13.96 14.60
N GLY A 144 1.41 -14.49 14.20
CA GLY A 144 0.97 -15.85 14.58
C GLY A 144 1.89 -16.97 14.04
N ARG A 145 2.73 -16.66 13.05
CA ARG A 145 3.71 -17.61 12.46
C ARG A 145 5.13 -17.39 12.97
N THR A 146 5.50 -16.14 13.20
CA THR A 146 6.87 -15.77 13.56
C THR A 146 7.09 -15.57 15.05
N GLY A 147 6.03 -15.23 15.80
CA GLY A 147 6.12 -14.79 17.18
C GLY A 147 6.74 -13.39 17.35
N MET A 148 7.01 -12.68 16.26
CA MET A 148 7.63 -11.35 16.24
C MET A 148 6.71 -10.33 15.59
N GLU A 149 6.71 -9.10 16.12
CA GLU A 149 6.00 -8.00 15.46
C GLU A 149 6.66 -7.67 14.10
N THR A 150 5.82 -7.34 13.12
CA THR A 150 6.27 -6.97 11.77
C THR A 150 7.29 -5.82 11.79
N CYS A 151 7.07 -4.82 12.65
CA CYS A 151 8.00 -3.68 12.78
C CYS A 151 9.38 -4.10 13.32
N GLU A 152 9.47 -5.13 14.17
CA GLU A 152 10.76 -5.65 14.69
C GLU A 152 11.59 -6.27 13.58
N LEU A 153 10.97 -7.09 12.72
CA LEU A 153 11.62 -7.71 11.56
C LEU A 153 12.11 -6.65 10.57
N ILE A 154 11.25 -5.68 10.25
CA ILE A 154 11.58 -4.60 9.32
C ILE A 154 12.70 -3.73 9.88
N ARG A 155 12.65 -3.36 11.18
CA ARG A 155 13.68 -2.59 11.86
C ARG A 155 15.02 -3.30 11.86
N ALA A 156 15.04 -4.60 12.14
CA ALA A 156 16.26 -5.41 12.11
C ALA A 156 16.89 -5.43 10.71
N ALA A 157 16.07 -5.66 9.67
CA ALA A 157 16.52 -5.63 8.29
C ALA A 157 17.00 -4.22 7.87
N ALA A 158 16.28 -3.16 8.25
CA ALA A 158 16.66 -1.78 7.99
C ALA A 158 18.01 -1.44 8.66
N GLY A 159 18.26 -1.93 9.87
CA GLY A 159 19.56 -1.78 10.54
C GLY A 159 20.73 -2.41 9.77
N ALA A 160 20.49 -3.56 9.14
CA ALA A 160 21.49 -4.27 8.34
C ALA A 160 21.66 -3.66 6.94
N VAL A 161 20.56 -3.28 6.29
CA VAL A 161 20.54 -2.77 4.89
C VAL A 161 20.91 -1.29 4.85
N ARG A 162 20.51 -0.51 5.85
CA ARG A 162 20.62 0.95 5.96
C ARG A 162 19.95 1.65 4.77
N PRO A 163 18.66 1.40 4.52
CA PRO A 163 17.95 2.03 3.42
C PRO A 163 17.66 3.51 3.72
N ALA A 164 17.47 4.31 2.66
CA ALA A 164 16.97 5.68 2.78
C ALA A 164 15.48 5.71 3.13
N ALA A 165 14.74 4.67 2.71
CA ALA A 165 13.34 4.44 3.08
C ALA A 165 12.96 2.97 3.01
N VAL A 166 11.88 2.61 3.70
CA VAL A 166 11.19 1.33 3.58
C VAL A 166 9.90 1.54 2.78
N VAL A 167 9.62 0.65 1.82
CA VAL A 167 8.30 0.50 1.20
C VAL A 167 7.62 -0.69 1.85
N ALA A 168 6.57 -0.46 2.64
CA ALA A 168 5.79 -1.50 3.30
C ALA A 168 4.54 -1.81 2.47
N VAL A 169 4.43 -3.05 1.98
CA VAL A 169 3.31 -3.50 1.14
C VAL A 169 2.40 -4.41 1.95
N ASP A 170 1.11 -4.07 2.05
CA ASP A 170 0.13 -4.82 2.85
C ASP A 170 -1.25 -4.90 2.18
N ALA A 171 -2.04 -5.89 2.60
CA ALA A 171 -3.45 -5.99 2.26
C ALA A 171 -4.27 -5.02 3.13
N LEU A 172 -5.21 -4.31 2.50
CA LEU A 172 -6.07 -3.34 3.18
C LEU A 172 -7.51 -3.84 3.22
N ALA A 173 -8.30 -3.26 4.13
CA ALA A 173 -9.74 -3.38 4.13
C ALA A 173 -10.39 -2.12 3.54
N ALA A 174 -11.32 -2.31 2.60
CA ALA A 174 -12.19 -1.24 2.11
C ALA A 174 -13.55 -1.30 2.82
N ARG A 175 -14.26 -0.18 2.76
CA ARG A 175 -15.68 -0.10 3.12
C ARG A 175 -16.59 -0.28 1.89
N SER A 176 -16.15 0.22 0.74
CA SER A 176 -16.94 0.18 -0.50
C SER A 176 -16.52 -1.01 -1.39
N PRO A 177 -17.47 -1.88 -1.80
CA PRO A 177 -17.20 -2.94 -2.76
C PRO A 177 -16.59 -2.44 -4.09
N ARG A 178 -16.84 -1.18 -4.45
CA ARG A 178 -16.32 -0.56 -5.69
C ARG A 178 -14.80 -0.43 -5.69
N ARG A 179 -14.17 -0.38 -4.50
CA ARG A 179 -12.72 -0.23 -4.35
C ARG A 179 -11.98 -1.53 -4.13
N LEU A 180 -12.71 -2.60 -3.86
CA LEU A 180 -12.14 -3.91 -3.59
C LEU A 180 -11.34 -4.43 -4.81
N CYS A 181 -10.03 -4.62 -4.64
CA CYS A 181 -9.08 -4.97 -5.70
C CYS A 181 -9.04 -3.98 -6.90
N ARG A 182 -9.50 -2.74 -6.70
CA ARG A 182 -9.58 -1.72 -7.76
C ARG A 182 -8.87 -0.42 -7.45
N THR A 183 -8.21 -0.35 -6.31
CA THR A 183 -7.42 0.83 -5.91
C THR A 183 -6.10 0.41 -5.31
N VAL A 184 -5.10 1.27 -5.46
CA VAL A 184 -3.84 1.21 -4.70
C VAL A 184 -3.77 2.47 -3.86
N GLN A 185 -3.57 2.34 -2.55
CA GLN A 185 -3.31 3.47 -1.67
C GLN A 185 -1.82 3.52 -1.31
N LEU A 186 -1.23 4.71 -1.42
CA LEU A 186 0.11 5.03 -0.93
C LEU A 186 -0.02 6.02 0.24
N SER A 187 0.91 5.96 1.19
CA SER A 187 0.97 6.94 2.29
C SER A 187 2.41 7.10 2.78
N ASP A 188 2.76 8.32 3.19
CA ASP A 188 4.05 8.64 3.82
C ASP A 188 4.05 8.50 5.35
N THR A 189 2.95 8.03 5.91
CA THR A 189 2.75 7.86 7.37
C THR A 189 3.03 6.44 7.87
N GLY A 190 3.40 5.51 6.97
CA GLY A 190 3.43 4.10 7.31
C GLY A 190 2.04 3.47 7.42
N LEU A 191 1.95 2.33 8.10
CA LEU A 191 0.71 1.57 8.29
C LEU A 191 0.70 0.83 9.63
N ILE A 192 -0.49 0.39 10.03
CA ILE A 192 -0.67 -0.55 11.16
C ILE A 192 -1.17 -1.86 10.54
N PRO A 193 -0.37 -2.95 10.57
CA PRO A 193 -0.77 -4.22 9.97
C PRO A 193 -2.09 -4.73 10.54
N GLY A 194 -3.05 -5.07 9.66
CA GLY A 194 -4.34 -5.60 10.05
C GLY A 194 -5.29 -4.60 10.74
N SER A 195 -5.04 -3.29 10.68
CA SER A 195 -5.91 -2.26 11.30
C SER A 195 -7.34 -2.32 10.78
N GLY A 196 -7.52 -2.53 9.49
CA GLY A 196 -8.83 -2.63 8.84
C GLY A 196 -9.65 -3.85 9.28
N VAL A 197 -8.99 -4.89 9.79
CA VAL A 197 -9.65 -6.09 10.35
C VAL A 197 -9.65 -6.10 11.88
N GLY A 198 -9.35 -4.96 12.51
CA GLY A 198 -9.42 -4.80 13.97
C GLY A 198 -8.26 -5.42 14.74
N SER A 199 -7.16 -5.71 14.09
CA SER A 199 -5.94 -6.14 14.75
C SER A 199 -5.23 -4.94 15.41
N HIS A 200 -4.79 -5.13 16.66
CA HIS A 200 -4.01 -4.14 17.42
C HIS A 200 -2.53 -4.51 17.35
N ARG A 201 -1.87 -4.15 16.26
CA ARG A 201 -0.45 -4.40 16.04
C ARG A 201 0.36 -3.12 16.24
N THR A 202 1.66 -3.29 16.43
CA THR A 202 2.58 -2.16 16.43
C THR A 202 2.65 -1.55 15.04
N ALA A 203 2.60 -0.22 14.95
CA ALA A 203 2.72 0.49 13.70
C ALA A 203 4.07 0.22 13.01
N VAL A 204 4.06 0.19 11.70
CA VAL A 204 5.24 0.17 10.84
C VAL A 204 5.37 1.56 10.25
N ASP A 205 6.09 2.42 10.92
CA ASP A 205 6.27 3.83 10.61
C ASP A 205 7.72 4.28 10.88
N ARG A 206 7.97 5.57 10.69
CA ARG A 206 9.30 6.14 10.93
C ARG A 206 9.79 6.00 12.37
N GLU A 207 8.90 6.06 13.34
CA GLU A 207 9.27 6.00 14.77
C GLU A 207 9.70 4.59 15.15
N THR A 208 8.99 3.59 14.69
CA THR A 208 9.24 2.18 15.02
C THR A 208 10.38 1.58 14.22
N VAL A 209 10.56 1.99 12.95
CA VAL A 209 11.57 1.44 12.03
C VAL A 209 12.86 2.24 12.04
N GLY A 210 12.81 3.55 12.32
CA GLY A 210 13.97 4.45 12.36
C GLY A 210 14.32 5.13 11.04
N VAL A 211 13.61 4.83 9.95
CA VAL A 211 13.73 5.48 8.64
C VAL A 211 12.32 5.76 8.09
N PRO A 212 12.16 6.69 7.11
CA PRO A 212 10.89 6.91 6.46
C PRO A 212 10.26 5.62 5.96
N VAL A 213 8.95 5.45 6.20
CA VAL A 213 8.17 4.30 5.73
C VAL A 213 7.08 4.81 4.80
N ILE A 214 7.10 4.33 3.57
CA ILE A 214 6.04 4.54 2.58
C ILE A 214 5.17 3.28 2.57
N ALA A 215 3.92 3.41 2.97
CA ALA A 215 2.97 2.32 2.88
C ALA A 215 2.37 2.26 1.47
N VAL A 216 2.21 1.04 0.97
CA VAL A 216 1.54 0.74 -0.30
C VAL A 216 0.57 -0.40 -0.03
N GLY A 217 -0.70 -0.20 -0.31
CA GLY A 217 -1.68 -1.24 -0.02
C GLY A 217 -2.81 -1.32 -1.04
N VAL A 218 -3.40 -2.51 -1.09
CA VAL A 218 -4.55 -2.82 -1.94
C VAL A 218 -5.66 -3.38 -1.08
N PRO A 219 -6.89 -2.85 -1.15
CA PRO A 219 -8.03 -3.44 -0.45
C PRO A 219 -8.39 -4.78 -1.09
N THR A 220 -8.19 -5.85 -0.34
CA THR A 220 -8.48 -7.24 -0.75
C THR A 220 -9.69 -7.81 -0.04
N VAL A 221 -10.12 -7.16 1.04
CA VAL A 221 -11.28 -7.57 1.85
C VAL A 221 -12.19 -6.39 2.16
N ILE A 222 -13.44 -6.70 2.45
CA ILE A 222 -14.46 -5.78 2.95
C ILE A 222 -15.17 -6.44 4.13
N ASP A 223 -15.51 -5.65 5.16
CA ASP A 223 -16.34 -6.13 6.27
C ASP A 223 -17.72 -6.56 5.72
N GLY A 224 -18.17 -7.78 6.06
CA GLY A 224 -19.46 -8.29 5.65
C GLY A 224 -20.63 -7.37 6.06
N ALA A 225 -20.50 -6.65 7.16
CA ALA A 225 -21.47 -5.65 7.59
C ALA A 225 -21.62 -4.49 6.59
N ALA A 226 -20.64 -4.24 5.74
CA ALA A 226 -20.72 -3.22 4.68
C ALA A 226 -21.62 -3.64 3.50
N LEU A 227 -21.95 -4.93 3.39
CA LEU A 227 -22.81 -5.49 2.33
C LEU A 227 -24.25 -5.68 2.79
N ASP A 228 -24.58 -5.30 4.04
CA ASP A 228 -25.90 -5.51 4.63
C ASP A 228 -26.97 -4.76 3.82
N SER A 229 -27.86 -5.54 3.21
CA SER A 229 -29.05 -5.07 2.46
C SER A 229 -30.31 -4.95 3.33
N GLY A 230 -30.19 -5.05 4.66
CA GLY A 230 -31.26 -4.74 5.61
C GLY A 230 -32.22 -5.89 5.95
N THR A 231 -31.95 -7.13 5.51
CA THR A 231 -32.80 -8.30 5.84
C THR A 231 -32.27 -9.21 6.94
N GLU A 232 -30.95 -9.36 7.02
CA GLU A 232 -30.26 -10.03 8.13
C GLU A 232 -28.88 -9.40 8.31
N ALA A 233 -28.53 -9.04 9.55
CA ALA A 233 -27.19 -8.49 9.83
C ALA A 233 -26.12 -9.56 9.59
N ALA A 234 -25.08 -9.22 8.82
CA ALA A 234 -23.97 -10.12 8.61
C ALA A 234 -23.31 -10.49 9.95
N PRO A 235 -22.87 -11.74 10.14
CA PRO A 235 -22.16 -12.13 11.37
C PRO A 235 -20.94 -11.24 11.60
N GLN A 236 -20.68 -10.86 12.85
CA GLN A 236 -19.49 -10.08 13.20
C GLN A 236 -18.21 -10.87 12.87
N GLY A 237 -17.23 -10.19 12.30
CA GLY A 237 -15.95 -10.80 11.95
C GLY A 237 -15.95 -11.56 10.61
N LEU A 238 -17.02 -11.47 9.83
CA LEU A 238 -17.02 -11.97 8.45
C LEU A 238 -16.40 -10.95 7.52
N TYR A 239 -15.35 -11.35 6.81
CA TYR A 239 -14.74 -10.57 5.74
C TYR A 239 -15.02 -11.22 4.40
N VAL A 240 -15.37 -10.39 3.41
CA VAL A 240 -15.71 -10.83 2.06
C VAL A 240 -14.63 -10.37 1.10
N THR A 241 -14.30 -11.24 0.16
CA THR A 241 -13.29 -11.03 -0.87
C THR A 241 -13.87 -11.41 -2.25
N PRO A 242 -13.34 -10.91 -3.39
CA PRO A 242 -13.79 -11.32 -4.71
C PRO A 242 -13.66 -12.82 -4.93
N ARG A 243 -14.57 -13.40 -5.71
CA ARG A 243 -14.53 -14.84 -6.06
C ARG A 243 -13.21 -15.25 -6.72
N ASP A 244 -12.60 -14.36 -7.51
CA ASP A 244 -11.36 -14.57 -8.25
C ASP A 244 -10.14 -13.90 -7.57
N ILE A 245 -10.17 -13.80 -6.23
CA ILE A 245 -9.13 -13.11 -5.44
C ILE A 245 -7.72 -13.63 -5.73
N ASP A 246 -7.55 -14.90 -6.02
CA ASP A 246 -6.26 -15.52 -6.36
C ASP A 246 -5.67 -14.94 -7.65
N ARG A 247 -6.50 -14.67 -8.66
CA ARG A 247 -6.10 -13.99 -9.89
C ARG A 247 -5.81 -12.50 -9.63
N GLN A 248 -6.68 -11.84 -8.86
CA GLN A 248 -6.53 -10.43 -8.52
C GLN A 248 -5.22 -10.18 -7.76
N VAL A 249 -4.92 -10.97 -6.74
CA VAL A 249 -3.68 -10.84 -5.94
C VAL A 249 -2.44 -11.04 -6.81
N ARG A 250 -2.42 -12.03 -7.71
CA ARG A 250 -1.29 -12.21 -8.64
C ARG A 250 -1.09 -11.01 -9.56
N GLN A 251 -2.18 -10.47 -10.14
CA GLN A 251 -2.10 -9.33 -11.04
C GLN A 251 -1.67 -8.04 -10.31
N LEU A 252 -2.25 -7.80 -9.15
CA LEU A 252 -1.97 -6.62 -8.33
C LEU A 252 -0.58 -6.70 -7.69
N GLY A 253 -0.18 -7.86 -7.19
CA GLY A 253 1.19 -8.07 -6.69
C GLY A 253 2.23 -7.80 -7.77
N ARG A 254 2.00 -8.28 -9.00
CA ARG A 254 2.87 -7.95 -10.15
C ARG A 254 2.89 -6.45 -10.42
N LEU A 255 1.73 -5.77 -10.38
CA LEU A 255 1.65 -4.33 -10.57
C LEU A 255 2.47 -3.58 -9.50
N LEU A 256 2.33 -3.97 -8.24
CA LEU A 256 3.06 -3.35 -7.13
C LEU A 256 4.57 -3.61 -7.25
N GLY A 257 4.99 -4.84 -7.52
CA GLY A 257 6.40 -5.19 -7.72
C GLY A 257 7.05 -4.40 -8.85
N TYR A 258 6.35 -4.29 -9.99
CA TYR A 258 6.83 -3.50 -11.13
C TYR A 258 6.87 -2.02 -10.82
N GLY A 259 5.79 -1.45 -10.24
CA GLY A 259 5.75 -0.03 -9.88
C GLY A 259 6.86 0.37 -8.90
N ILE A 260 7.13 -0.46 -7.88
CA ILE A 260 8.22 -0.23 -6.94
C ILE A 260 9.58 -0.34 -7.64
N SER A 261 9.78 -1.35 -8.48
CA SER A 261 11.01 -1.53 -9.23
C SER A 261 11.29 -0.34 -10.15
N LEU A 262 10.30 0.13 -10.90
CA LEU A 262 10.41 1.29 -11.79
C LEU A 262 10.66 2.59 -11.03
N ALA A 263 10.10 2.76 -9.83
CA ALA A 263 10.35 3.94 -8.99
C ALA A 263 11.83 4.02 -8.55
N VAL A 264 12.47 2.89 -8.34
CA VAL A 264 13.89 2.80 -7.94
C VAL A 264 14.82 2.74 -9.16
N GLN A 265 14.30 2.29 -10.31
CA GLN A 265 15.04 2.13 -11.58
C GLN A 265 14.41 3.01 -12.69
N PRO A 266 14.55 4.33 -12.64
CA PRO A 266 13.84 5.24 -13.57
C PRO A 266 14.27 5.10 -15.04
N GLY A 267 15.31 4.34 -15.32
CA GLY A 267 15.76 4.04 -16.70
C GLY A 267 15.11 2.81 -17.33
N LEU A 268 14.29 2.06 -16.59
CA LEU A 268 13.63 0.85 -17.08
C LEU A 268 12.16 1.10 -17.39
N THR A 269 11.61 0.25 -18.27
CA THR A 269 10.18 0.16 -18.60
C THR A 269 9.55 -1.10 -18.04
N ALA A 270 8.21 -1.19 -18.08
CA ALA A 270 7.52 -2.40 -17.67
C ALA A 270 7.83 -3.59 -18.60
N GLU A 271 8.13 -3.32 -19.86
CA GLU A 271 8.56 -4.29 -20.86
C GLU A 271 9.95 -4.84 -20.54
N ASP A 272 10.88 -3.97 -20.10
CA ASP A 272 12.22 -4.38 -19.65
C ASP A 272 12.13 -5.32 -18.44
N LEU A 273 11.27 -4.98 -17.46
CA LEU A 273 11.04 -5.84 -16.29
C LEU A 273 10.43 -7.18 -16.67
N ALA A 274 9.53 -7.20 -17.65
CA ALA A 274 8.93 -8.46 -18.13
C ALA A 274 9.99 -9.37 -18.78
N ALA A 275 10.88 -8.79 -19.59
CA ALA A 275 11.98 -9.53 -20.24
C ALA A 275 13.04 -10.06 -19.24
N LEU A 276 13.21 -9.40 -18.10
CA LEU A 276 14.13 -9.86 -17.04
C LEU A 276 13.53 -10.94 -16.13
N ALA A 277 12.20 -11.13 -16.17
CA ALA A 277 11.48 -12.12 -15.36
C ALA A 277 11.30 -13.49 -16.06
N GLU A 278 11.60 -13.58 -17.37
CA GLU A 278 11.62 -14.81 -18.17
C GLU A 278 12.99 -15.51 -18.05
#